data_9a012eb1c03ed41937860eced15ae548
#
_entry.id   9a012eb1c03ed41937860eced15ae548
#
_cell.length_a   1.000
_cell.length_b   1.000
_cell.length_c   1.000
_cell.angle_alpha   90.00
_cell.angle_beta   90.00
_cell.angle_gamma   90.00
#
_symmetry.space_group_name_H-M   'P 1'
#
loop_
_entity.id
_entity.type
_entity.pdbx_description
1 polymer ?
#
loop_
_entity_poly.entity_id
_entity_poly.type
_entity_poly.pdbx_seq_one_letter_code
_entity_poly.pdbx_strand_id
1 'polypeptide(L)'
;MMKLYEHQSNALKETADKTHVAYYHDMGLGKTFTGAEKMMQLGAKVNLVICQKSKIDDWMEHFKTNYRMHNDKVCNEIFDLTDKKQFIQFKASINHTKIGMSIGVINYELAFRRPELAKLKDFTLMLDESSLIQNENSKRSRFILKKLQPKNVILLSGTPTGGKYERLWSQLHLLGWKISKKLFYNQYVDYHYEDNEGFPLMIIDGYKNEERLKKKMRQYGCNFLKTEEVFDLPEQIHN
;
A
#
# COMPACT_ATOMS: atom_id res chain seq x y z
N MET A 1 7.85 23.54 4.05
CA MET A 1 6.75 22.55 4.05
C MET A 1 6.22 22.43 2.63
N MET A 2 6.17 21.24 2.07
CA MET A 2 5.68 21.00 0.71
C MET A 2 4.18 21.32 0.62
N LYS A 3 3.77 22.01 -0.46
CA LYS A 3 2.36 22.36 -0.68
C LYS A 3 1.67 21.18 -1.39
N LEU A 4 0.78 20.49 -0.70
CA LEU A 4 -0.08 19.47 -1.29
C LEU A 4 -1.15 20.10 -2.18
N TYR A 5 -1.57 19.39 -3.21
CA TYR A 5 -2.77 19.73 -3.96
C TYR A 5 -4.02 19.53 -3.11
N GLU A 6 -5.11 20.19 -3.46
CA GLU A 6 -6.36 20.14 -2.70
C GLU A 6 -6.90 18.72 -2.55
N HIS A 7 -6.94 17.94 -3.63
CA HIS A 7 -7.39 16.55 -3.62
C HIS A 7 -6.54 15.67 -2.69
N GLN A 8 -5.22 15.89 -2.60
CA GLN A 8 -4.35 15.17 -1.68
C GLN A 8 -4.66 15.52 -0.23
N SER A 9 -4.84 16.82 0.04
CA SER A 9 -5.21 17.32 1.37
C SER A 9 -6.56 16.78 1.82
N ASN A 10 -7.54 16.69 0.91
CA ASN A 10 -8.86 16.15 1.18
C ASN A 10 -8.80 14.64 1.48
N ALA A 11 -8.04 13.86 0.69
CA ALA A 11 -7.83 12.44 0.94
C ALA A 11 -7.20 12.17 2.32
N LEU A 12 -6.25 13.00 2.73
CA LEU A 12 -5.63 12.92 4.06
C LEU A 12 -6.61 13.26 5.19
N LYS A 13 -7.46 14.29 5.00
CA LYS A 13 -8.51 14.65 5.97
C LYS A 13 -9.54 13.54 6.14
N GLU A 14 -10.03 12.96 5.04
CA GLU A 14 -11.01 11.85 5.06
C GLU A 14 -10.49 10.59 5.77
N THR A 15 -9.19 10.42 5.81
CA THR A 15 -8.53 9.27 6.43
C THR A 15 -7.77 9.63 7.70
N ALA A 16 -8.00 10.82 8.29
CA ALA A 16 -7.19 11.34 9.39
C ALA A 16 -7.21 10.41 10.62
N ASP A 17 -8.38 9.85 10.95
CA ASP A 17 -8.62 8.93 12.08
C ASP A 17 -8.18 7.48 11.81
N LYS A 18 -7.74 7.15 10.58
CA LYS A 18 -7.41 5.78 10.17
C LYS A 18 -5.91 5.51 10.27
N THR A 19 -5.56 4.36 10.82
CA THR A 19 -4.19 3.84 10.84
C THR A 19 -3.91 2.83 9.72
N HIS A 20 -4.96 2.33 9.09
CA HIS A 20 -4.91 1.44 7.94
C HIS A 20 -5.66 2.13 6.81
N VAL A 21 -4.96 2.49 5.73
CA VAL A 21 -5.53 3.27 4.64
C VAL A 21 -5.08 2.73 3.28
N ALA A 22 -5.90 2.93 2.26
CA ALA A 22 -5.54 2.69 0.88
C ALA A 22 -5.90 3.90 0.03
N TYR A 23 -4.94 4.44 -0.70
CA TYR A 23 -5.13 5.49 -1.69
C TYR A 23 -5.17 4.86 -3.08
N TYR A 24 -6.38 4.56 -3.54
CA TYR A 24 -6.67 4.02 -4.86
C TYR A 24 -6.96 5.18 -5.80
N HIS A 25 -5.91 5.90 -6.13
CA HIS A 25 -5.95 7.09 -6.96
C HIS A 25 -5.37 6.78 -8.33
N ASP A 26 -5.92 7.34 -9.39
CA ASP A 26 -5.42 7.18 -10.75
C ASP A 26 -3.96 7.64 -10.88
N MET A 27 -3.33 7.25 -11.98
CA MET A 27 -1.97 7.67 -12.30
C MET A 27 -1.91 9.20 -12.43
N GLY A 28 -0.80 9.79 -12.00
CA GLY A 28 -0.61 11.24 -12.06
C GLY A 28 -1.18 12.04 -10.88
N LEU A 29 -2.05 11.47 -10.02
CA LEU A 29 -2.66 12.18 -8.88
C LEU A 29 -1.75 12.29 -7.65
N GLY A 30 -0.46 11.97 -7.78
CA GLY A 30 0.54 12.19 -6.74
C GLY A 30 0.40 11.30 -5.51
N LYS A 31 0.05 10.02 -5.68
CA LYS A 31 -0.05 9.01 -4.60
C LYS A 31 1.18 8.95 -3.70
N THR A 32 2.37 9.12 -4.28
CA THR A 32 3.65 9.15 -3.56
C THR A 32 3.64 10.21 -2.46
N PHE A 33 3.18 11.42 -2.80
CA PHE A 33 3.08 12.53 -1.84
C PHE A 33 2.03 12.26 -0.78
N THR A 34 0.84 11.80 -1.17
CA THR A 34 -0.24 11.46 -0.22
C THR A 34 0.18 10.35 0.74
N GLY A 35 0.83 9.30 0.24
CA GLY A 35 1.30 8.19 1.06
C GLY A 35 2.41 8.59 2.02
N ALA A 36 3.40 9.36 1.55
CA ALA A 36 4.49 9.85 2.39
C ALA A 36 3.97 10.78 3.49
N GLU A 37 3.07 11.71 3.15
CA GLU A 37 2.48 12.62 4.13
C GLU A 37 1.65 11.86 5.18
N LYS A 38 0.87 10.86 4.76
CA LYS A 38 0.16 9.98 5.70
C LYS A 38 1.11 9.24 6.62
N MET A 39 2.26 8.76 6.11
CA MET A 39 3.29 8.12 6.93
C MET A 39 3.83 9.08 7.99
N MET A 40 4.09 10.34 7.64
CA MET A 40 4.53 11.36 8.59
C MET A 40 3.46 11.63 9.66
N GLN A 41 2.18 11.75 9.27
CA GLN A 41 1.06 11.95 10.20
C GLN A 41 0.90 10.79 11.19
N LEU A 42 1.13 9.55 10.75
CA LEU A 42 1.06 8.36 11.62
C LEU A 42 2.19 8.30 12.65
N GLY A 43 3.31 8.96 12.41
CA GLY A 43 4.36 9.23 13.37
C GLY A 43 5.09 8.00 13.93
N ALA A 44 5.06 6.85 13.25
CA ALA A 44 5.79 5.66 13.69
C ALA A 44 7.31 5.89 13.57
N LYS A 45 8.08 5.50 14.59
CA LYS A 45 9.55 5.62 14.57
C LYS A 45 10.20 4.79 13.46
N VAL A 46 9.60 3.65 13.12
CA VAL A 46 10.08 2.73 12.09
C VAL A 46 9.07 2.66 10.97
N ASN A 47 9.55 2.82 9.74
CA ASN A 47 8.71 2.80 8.55
C ASN A 47 9.35 1.90 7.49
N LEU A 48 8.58 1.03 6.89
CA LEU A 48 8.99 0.11 5.83
C LEU A 48 8.18 0.38 4.57
N VAL A 49 8.86 0.81 3.52
CA VAL A 49 8.28 1.01 2.18
C VAL A 49 8.67 -0.17 1.30
N ILE A 50 7.68 -0.87 0.76
CA ILE A 50 7.89 -1.94 -0.21
C ILE A 50 7.35 -1.48 -1.55
N CYS A 51 8.20 -1.43 -2.58
CA CYS A 51 7.87 -0.92 -3.91
C CYS A 51 8.41 -1.84 -5.02
N GLN A 52 8.20 -1.47 -6.26
CA GLN A 52 8.87 -2.10 -7.39
C GLN A 52 10.37 -1.74 -7.38
N LYS A 53 11.22 -2.62 -7.91
CA LYS A 53 12.67 -2.40 -7.95
C LYS A 53 13.04 -1.09 -8.66
N SER A 54 12.37 -0.76 -9.75
CA SER A 54 12.57 0.48 -10.51
C SER A 54 12.15 1.75 -9.78
N LYS A 55 11.46 1.64 -8.64
CA LYS A 55 10.94 2.76 -7.86
C LYS A 55 11.72 3.03 -6.57
N ILE A 56 12.77 2.27 -6.29
CA ILE A 56 13.58 2.45 -5.07
C ILE A 56 14.22 3.83 -5.06
N ASP A 57 14.91 4.20 -6.14
CA ASP A 57 15.61 5.48 -6.24
C ASP A 57 14.63 6.65 -6.16
N ASP A 58 13.47 6.56 -6.81
CA ASP A 58 12.41 7.57 -6.75
C ASP A 58 11.93 7.79 -5.30
N TRP A 59 11.68 6.72 -4.54
CA TRP A 59 11.29 6.80 -3.14
C TRP A 59 12.40 7.31 -2.23
N MET A 60 13.63 6.88 -2.44
CA MET A 60 14.82 7.36 -1.71
C MET A 60 15.00 8.86 -1.90
N GLU A 61 14.93 9.33 -3.14
CA GLU A 61 15.05 10.75 -3.46
C GLU A 61 13.89 11.56 -2.90
N HIS A 62 12.65 11.06 -3.04
CA HIS A 62 11.45 11.70 -2.50
C HIS A 62 11.55 11.95 -0.99
N PHE A 63 11.97 10.95 -0.21
CA PHE A 63 12.13 11.10 1.23
C PHE A 63 13.31 12.00 1.60
N LYS A 64 14.44 11.89 0.91
CA LYS A 64 15.62 12.75 1.17
C LYS A 64 15.33 14.21 0.91
N THR A 65 14.62 14.51 -0.19
CA THR A 65 14.32 15.88 -0.59
C THR A 65 13.25 16.52 0.28
N ASN A 66 12.18 15.77 0.59
CA ASN A 66 11.00 16.40 1.20
C ASN A 66 10.87 16.16 2.70
N TYR A 67 11.49 15.09 3.24
CA TYR A 67 11.23 14.64 4.62
C TYR A 67 12.48 14.36 5.45
N ARG A 68 13.69 14.60 4.93
CA ARG A 68 14.92 14.38 5.68
C ARG A 68 15.03 15.27 6.91
N MET A 69 14.66 16.54 6.77
CA MET A 69 14.65 17.52 7.84
C MET A 69 13.21 17.91 8.17
N HIS A 70 12.81 17.78 9.41
CA HIS A 70 11.53 18.27 9.90
C HIS A 70 11.80 19.35 10.96
N ASN A 71 11.42 20.60 10.68
CA ASN A 71 11.57 21.74 11.59
C ASN A 71 13.00 21.99 12.12
N ASP A 72 14.01 21.85 11.26
CA ASP A 72 15.45 22.05 11.56
C ASP A 72 16.03 21.29 12.76
N LYS A 73 15.23 20.44 13.42
CA LYS A 73 15.59 19.71 14.64
C LYS A 73 15.49 18.19 14.54
N VAL A 74 14.68 17.69 13.59
CA VAL A 74 14.44 16.26 13.45
C VAL A 74 15.02 15.77 12.12
N CYS A 75 15.97 14.85 12.18
CA CYS A 75 16.56 14.24 11.00
C CYS A 75 16.03 12.80 10.86
N ASN A 76 15.21 12.56 9.82
CA ASN A 76 14.80 11.23 9.44
C ASN A 76 15.96 10.51 8.74
N GLU A 77 16.19 9.27 9.12
CA GLU A 77 17.20 8.41 8.49
C GLU A 77 16.55 7.55 7.42
N ILE A 78 17.09 7.60 6.20
CA ILE A 78 16.50 6.94 5.03
C ILE A 78 17.50 5.93 4.50
N PHE A 79 17.06 4.67 4.34
CA PHE A 79 17.91 3.54 4.02
C PHE A 79 17.39 2.78 2.80
N ASP A 80 18.27 2.54 1.84
CA ASP A 80 18.05 1.54 0.79
C ASP A 80 18.34 0.15 1.38
N LEU A 81 17.31 -0.63 1.63
CA LEU A 81 17.46 -1.96 2.21
C LEU A 81 17.88 -3.03 1.19
N THR A 82 18.07 -2.68 -0.07
CA THR A 82 18.71 -3.57 -1.05
C THR A 82 20.21 -3.65 -0.84
N ASP A 83 20.82 -2.56 -0.37
CA ASP A 83 22.21 -2.51 0.05
C ASP A 83 22.41 -3.18 1.41
N LYS A 84 23.39 -4.08 1.51
CA LYS A 84 23.66 -4.84 2.73
C LYS A 84 24.13 -3.96 3.89
N LYS A 85 24.94 -2.93 3.63
CA LYS A 85 25.46 -2.03 4.66
C LYS A 85 24.35 -1.17 5.23
N GLN A 86 23.53 -0.57 4.36
CA GLN A 86 22.38 0.24 4.77
C GLN A 86 21.32 -0.59 5.51
N PHE A 87 21.12 -1.85 5.12
CA PHE A 87 20.24 -2.75 5.87
C PHE A 87 20.73 -3.02 7.30
N ILE A 88 22.05 -3.17 7.51
CA ILE A 88 22.63 -3.29 8.85
C ILE A 88 22.43 -2.00 9.64
N GLN A 89 22.66 -0.84 9.01
CA GLN A 89 22.46 0.48 9.61
C GLN A 89 21.00 0.69 10.00
N PHE A 90 20.05 0.34 9.13
CA PHE A 90 18.61 0.39 9.43
C PHE A 90 18.27 -0.43 10.67
N LYS A 91 18.77 -1.68 10.78
CA LYS A 91 18.54 -2.51 11.97
C LYS A 91 19.15 -1.90 13.24
N ALA A 92 20.27 -1.24 13.13
CA ALA A 92 20.88 -0.54 14.26
C ALA A 92 20.06 0.71 14.67
N SER A 93 19.57 1.48 13.71
CA SER A 93 18.79 2.71 13.95
C SER A 93 17.49 2.46 14.72
N ILE A 94 16.85 1.30 14.53
CA ILE A 94 15.60 0.92 15.21
C ILE A 94 15.77 0.90 16.74
N ASN A 95 16.94 0.52 17.23
CA ASN A 95 17.23 0.37 18.64
C ASN A 95 17.75 1.66 19.30
N HIS A 96 18.00 2.71 18.53
CA HIS A 96 18.47 3.99 19.07
C HIS A 96 17.29 4.93 19.38
N THR A 97 17.41 5.64 20.50
CA THR A 97 16.44 6.66 20.95
C THR A 97 16.58 7.99 20.21
N LYS A 98 16.98 7.97 18.93
CA LYS A 98 17.14 9.19 18.15
C LYS A 98 15.82 9.93 17.95
N ILE A 99 15.92 11.24 17.90
CA ILE A 99 14.82 12.11 17.51
C ILE A 99 14.68 11.98 15.98
N GLY A 100 13.57 11.40 15.50
CA GLY A 100 13.31 11.19 14.08
C GLY A 100 12.79 9.79 13.77
N MET A 101 12.56 9.54 12.47
CA MET A 101 12.06 8.27 11.96
C MET A 101 13.17 7.54 11.21
N SER A 102 13.16 6.22 11.26
CA SER A 102 13.95 5.34 10.39
C SER A 102 13.03 4.83 9.27
N ILE A 103 13.36 5.17 8.02
CA ILE A 103 12.59 4.81 6.82
C ILE A 103 13.43 3.86 5.98
N GLY A 104 13.00 2.62 5.86
CA GLY A 104 13.63 1.62 4.98
C GLY A 104 12.83 1.41 3.71
N VAL A 105 13.49 1.47 2.55
CA VAL A 105 12.90 1.22 1.23
C VAL A 105 13.45 -0.08 0.66
N ILE A 106 12.58 -0.97 0.18
CA ILE A 106 12.97 -2.28 -0.37
C ILE A 106 12.02 -2.71 -1.48
N ASN A 107 12.48 -3.55 -2.39
CA ASN A 107 11.60 -4.12 -3.40
C ASN A 107 10.93 -5.42 -2.92
N TYR A 108 9.77 -5.74 -3.53
CA TYR A 108 8.94 -6.90 -3.19
C TYR A 108 9.71 -8.23 -3.22
N GLU A 109 10.58 -8.42 -4.22
CA GLU A 109 11.32 -9.66 -4.44
C GLU A 109 12.42 -9.89 -3.40
N LEU A 110 12.95 -8.83 -2.83
CA LEU A 110 13.98 -8.92 -1.79
C LEU A 110 13.38 -8.90 -0.38
N ALA A 111 12.22 -8.27 -0.18
CA ALA A 111 11.59 -8.16 1.13
C ALA A 111 11.38 -9.53 1.81
N PHE A 112 10.83 -10.53 1.09
CA PHE A 112 10.63 -11.86 1.65
C PHE A 112 11.92 -12.69 1.82
N ARG A 113 13.03 -12.23 1.24
CA ARG A 113 14.36 -12.84 1.41
C ARG A 113 15.13 -12.23 2.60
N ARG A 114 14.53 -11.27 3.28
CA ARG A 114 15.05 -10.62 4.49
C ARG A 114 14.16 -10.96 5.69
N PRO A 115 14.29 -12.17 6.27
CA PRO A 115 13.41 -12.64 7.33
C PRO A 115 13.46 -11.76 8.60
N GLU A 116 14.52 -10.98 8.77
CA GLU A 116 14.68 -10.03 9.87
C GLU A 116 13.59 -8.94 9.86
N LEU A 117 13.05 -8.58 8.69
CA LEU A 117 11.94 -7.63 8.58
C LEU A 117 10.68 -8.11 9.31
N ALA A 118 10.50 -9.42 9.46
CA ALA A 118 9.40 -9.98 10.24
C ALA A 118 9.52 -9.75 11.76
N LYS A 119 10.69 -9.29 12.22
CA LYS A 119 10.93 -8.94 13.63
C LYS A 119 10.60 -7.48 13.98
N LEU A 120 10.29 -6.67 12.98
CA LEU A 120 9.89 -5.28 13.19
C LEU A 120 8.61 -5.21 14.04
N LYS A 121 8.58 -4.26 14.97
CA LYS A 121 7.46 -3.99 15.87
C LYS A 121 7.03 -2.52 15.73
N ASP A 122 5.77 -2.25 15.99
CA ASP A 122 5.19 -0.89 16.05
C ASP A 122 5.55 -0.01 14.83
N PHE A 123 5.64 -0.58 13.65
CA PHE A 123 6.06 0.08 12.44
C PHE A 123 4.90 0.39 11.49
N THR A 124 5.12 1.36 10.59
CA THR A 124 4.24 1.61 9.44
C THR A 124 4.73 0.82 8.24
N LEU A 125 3.86 0.03 7.63
CA LEU A 125 4.08 -0.62 6.34
C LEU A 125 3.42 0.22 5.25
N MET A 126 4.18 0.63 4.25
CA MET A 126 3.64 1.22 3.02
C MET A 126 3.95 0.30 1.83
N LEU A 127 2.93 -0.04 1.07
CA LEU A 127 3.05 -0.80 -0.17
C LEU A 127 2.76 0.12 -1.36
N ASP A 128 3.78 0.41 -2.15
CA ASP A 128 3.61 1.07 -3.45
C ASP A 128 3.30 0.02 -4.50
N GLU A 129 2.28 0.26 -5.31
CA GLU A 129 1.64 -0.70 -6.21
C GLU A 129 1.16 -1.96 -5.48
N SER A 130 0.25 -1.74 -4.51
CA SER A 130 -0.28 -2.81 -3.64
C SER A 130 -1.04 -3.91 -4.40
N SER A 131 -1.42 -3.70 -5.64
CA SER A 131 -1.95 -4.74 -6.55
C SER A 131 -0.98 -5.93 -6.71
N LEU A 132 0.33 -5.73 -6.46
CA LEU A 132 1.33 -6.80 -6.52
C LEU A 132 1.16 -7.90 -5.47
N ILE A 133 0.34 -7.69 -4.43
CA ILE A 133 0.00 -8.74 -3.44
C ILE A 133 -1.34 -9.44 -3.72
N GLN A 134 -1.99 -9.20 -4.85
CA GLN A 134 -3.29 -9.77 -5.21
C GLN A 134 -3.34 -11.31 -5.16
N ASN A 135 -2.24 -11.99 -5.50
CA ASN A 135 -2.12 -13.44 -5.35
C ASN A 135 -1.56 -13.76 -3.96
N GLU A 136 -2.45 -14.10 -3.02
CA GLU A 136 -2.12 -14.41 -1.63
C GLU A 136 -1.19 -15.63 -1.46
N ASN A 137 -1.10 -16.50 -2.47
CA ASN A 137 -0.25 -17.69 -2.45
C ASN A 137 1.18 -17.42 -2.91
N SER A 138 1.46 -16.28 -3.50
CA SER A 138 2.82 -15.91 -3.90
C SER A 138 3.75 -15.76 -2.68
N LYS A 139 5.05 -16.00 -2.84
CA LYS A 139 6.03 -15.87 -1.75
C LYS A 139 6.01 -14.48 -1.12
N ARG A 140 5.95 -13.42 -1.95
CA ARG A 140 5.87 -12.02 -1.49
C ARG A 140 4.60 -11.74 -0.68
N SER A 141 3.44 -12.16 -1.20
CA SER A 141 2.16 -11.93 -0.51
C SER A 141 2.09 -12.69 0.81
N ARG A 142 2.51 -13.96 0.83
CA ARG A 142 2.57 -14.75 2.07
C ARG A 142 3.47 -14.12 3.13
N PHE A 143 4.60 -13.57 2.73
CA PHE A 143 5.48 -12.87 3.65
C PHE A 143 4.80 -11.64 4.24
N ILE A 144 4.23 -10.77 3.38
CA ILE A 144 3.58 -9.52 3.80
C ILE A 144 2.36 -9.81 4.67
N LEU A 145 1.47 -10.74 4.24
CA LEU A 145 0.20 -11.00 4.92
C LEU A 145 0.32 -11.85 6.20
N LYS A 146 1.34 -12.71 6.29
CA LYS A 146 1.45 -13.71 7.38
C LYS A 146 2.65 -13.51 8.30
N LYS A 147 3.69 -12.81 7.86
CA LYS A 147 4.93 -12.64 8.65
C LYS A 147 5.11 -11.23 9.16
N LEU A 148 4.74 -10.22 8.38
CA LEU A 148 4.78 -8.84 8.83
C LEU A 148 3.58 -8.55 9.73
N GLN A 149 3.82 -7.80 10.82
CA GLN A 149 2.80 -7.39 11.77
C GLN A 149 2.87 -5.86 11.98
N PRO A 150 2.53 -5.08 10.94
CA PRO A 150 2.57 -3.64 11.04
C PRO A 150 1.50 -3.11 12.00
N LYS A 151 1.83 -2.01 12.70
CA LYS A 151 0.87 -1.23 13.48
C LYS A 151 -0.01 -0.38 12.57
N ASN A 152 0.59 0.18 11.52
CA ASN A 152 -0.10 1.03 10.54
C ASN A 152 0.15 0.48 9.14
N VAL A 153 -0.83 0.65 8.24
CA VAL A 153 -0.75 0.19 6.85
C VAL A 153 -1.16 1.30 5.90
N ILE A 154 -0.35 1.52 4.86
CA ILE A 154 -0.65 2.43 3.76
C ILE A 154 -0.52 1.64 2.46
N LEU A 155 -1.58 1.56 1.68
CA LEU A 155 -1.59 0.93 0.37
C LEU A 155 -1.74 1.99 -0.71
N LEU A 156 -0.91 1.92 -1.75
CA LEU A 156 -0.97 2.81 -2.90
C LEU A 156 -1.16 1.96 -4.16
N SER A 157 -2.15 2.32 -4.99
CA SER A 157 -2.31 1.71 -6.32
C SER A 157 -3.18 2.58 -7.22
N GLY A 158 -2.87 2.64 -8.52
CA GLY A 158 -3.75 3.22 -9.52
C GLY A 158 -4.79 2.21 -10.03
N THR A 159 -4.48 0.93 -9.94
CA THR A 159 -5.30 -0.16 -10.47
C THR A 159 -5.44 -1.29 -9.46
N PRO A 160 -6.13 -1.06 -8.32
CA PRO A 160 -6.16 -2.01 -7.21
C PRO A 160 -6.75 -3.36 -7.58
N THR A 161 -7.67 -3.39 -8.54
CA THR A 161 -8.36 -4.60 -9.00
C THR A 161 -7.86 -5.11 -10.34
N GLY A 162 -7.38 -4.22 -11.20
CA GLY A 162 -7.19 -4.52 -12.62
C GLY A 162 -8.47 -5.07 -13.28
N GLY A 163 -9.66 -4.55 -12.88
CA GLY A 163 -10.97 -5.01 -13.34
C GLY A 163 -11.49 -6.30 -12.68
N LYS A 164 -10.78 -6.86 -11.68
CA LYS A 164 -11.09 -8.15 -11.06
C LYS A 164 -11.20 -8.02 -9.54
N TYR A 165 -12.42 -7.93 -9.01
CA TYR A 165 -12.66 -7.67 -7.59
C TYR A 165 -12.17 -8.79 -6.66
N GLU A 166 -12.09 -10.03 -7.12
CA GLU A 166 -11.52 -11.13 -6.35
C GLU A 166 -10.07 -10.88 -5.93
N ARG A 167 -9.37 -9.99 -6.64
CA ARG A 167 -7.98 -9.61 -6.35
C ARG A 167 -7.84 -8.65 -5.16
N LEU A 168 -8.94 -8.06 -4.69
CA LEU A 168 -8.92 -7.14 -3.56
C LEU A 168 -8.74 -7.83 -2.21
N TRP A 169 -9.08 -9.11 -2.10
CA TRP A 169 -9.13 -9.80 -0.81
C TRP A 169 -7.85 -9.62 0.02
N SER A 170 -6.68 -9.80 -0.58
CA SER A 170 -5.38 -9.66 0.12
C SER A 170 -5.18 -8.26 0.68
N GLN A 171 -5.51 -7.23 -0.12
CA GLN A 171 -5.37 -5.83 0.26
C GLN A 171 -6.33 -5.48 1.40
N LEU A 172 -7.60 -5.88 1.28
CA LEU A 172 -8.63 -5.65 2.30
C LEU A 172 -8.31 -6.39 3.61
N HIS A 173 -7.75 -7.61 3.50
CA HIS A 173 -7.29 -8.35 4.67
C HIS A 173 -6.17 -7.61 5.41
N LEU A 174 -5.24 -7.00 4.68
CA LEU A 174 -4.16 -6.20 5.25
C LEU A 174 -4.68 -4.90 5.89
N LEU A 175 -5.73 -4.30 5.33
CA LEU A 175 -6.44 -3.15 5.91
C LEU A 175 -7.28 -3.49 7.16
N GLY A 176 -7.30 -4.75 7.58
CA GLY A 176 -8.00 -5.18 8.78
C GLY A 176 -9.37 -5.79 8.55
N TRP A 177 -9.89 -5.87 7.33
CA TRP A 177 -11.12 -6.58 7.06
C TRP A 177 -10.88 -8.09 7.03
N LYS A 178 -11.06 -8.73 8.18
CA LYS A 178 -10.77 -10.16 8.41
C LYS A 178 -11.89 -11.09 7.89
N ILE A 179 -12.41 -10.80 6.70
CA ILE A 179 -13.35 -11.69 6.01
C ILE A 179 -12.61 -12.90 5.45
N SER A 180 -13.19 -14.11 5.58
CA SER A 180 -12.62 -15.29 4.90
C SER A 180 -12.73 -15.17 3.38
N LYS A 181 -11.78 -15.72 2.64
CA LYS A 181 -11.81 -15.66 1.17
C LYS A 181 -13.10 -16.27 0.61
N LYS A 182 -13.53 -17.42 1.15
CA LYS A 182 -14.79 -18.08 0.76
C LYS A 182 -16.00 -17.16 0.92
N LEU A 183 -16.10 -16.47 2.07
CA LEU A 183 -17.21 -15.55 2.33
C LEU A 183 -17.13 -14.31 1.43
N PHE A 184 -15.94 -13.78 1.17
CA PHE A 184 -15.74 -12.68 0.24
C PHE A 184 -16.23 -13.04 -1.17
N TYR A 185 -15.84 -14.22 -1.69
CA TYR A 185 -16.29 -14.71 -2.99
C TYR A 185 -17.80 -14.87 -3.03
N ASN A 186 -18.39 -15.56 -2.04
CA ASN A 186 -19.85 -15.75 -1.98
C ASN A 186 -20.65 -14.43 -1.97
N GLN A 187 -20.07 -13.37 -1.43
CA GLN A 187 -20.75 -12.08 -1.33
C GLN A 187 -20.56 -11.18 -2.54
N TYR A 188 -19.41 -11.28 -3.24
CA TYR A 188 -19.02 -10.27 -4.23
C TYR A 188 -18.61 -10.81 -5.60
N VAL A 189 -18.49 -12.13 -5.75
CA VAL A 189 -18.08 -12.76 -7.01
C VAL A 189 -19.16 -13.76 -7.45
N ASP A 190 -19.59 -13.65 -8.68
CA ASP A 190 -20.43 -14.65 -9.32
C ASP A 190 -19.52 -15.64 -10.05
N TYR A 191 -19.64 -16.90 -9.73
CA TYR A 191 -18.78 -17.94 -10.29
C TYR A 191 -19.50 -19.28 -10.32
N HIS A 192 -19.08 -20.14 -11.24
CA HIS A 192 -19.46 -21.55 -11.29
C HIS A 192 -18.21 -22.43 -11.44
N TYR A 193 -18.42 -23.75 -11.37
CA TYR A 193 -17.35 -24.71 -11.60
C TYR A 193 -17.63 -25.48 -12.88
N GLU A 194 -16.62 -25.59 -13.74
CA GLU A 194 -16.60 -26.46 -14.88
C GLU A 194 -15.70 -27.66 -14.62
N ASP A 195 -16.04 -28.81 -15.18
CA ASP A 195 -15.14 -29.96 -15.15
C ASP A 195 -14.07 -29.79 -16.24
N ASN A 196 -12.82 -29.78 -15.81
CA ASN A 196 -11.67 -29.75 -16.69
C ASN A 196 -10.82 -30.99 -16.46
N GLU A 197 -11.04 -32.01 -17.26
CA GLU A 197 -10.32 -33.30 -17.19
C GLU A 197 -10.31 -33.95 -15.78
N GLY A 198 -11.45 -33.90 -15.07
CA GLY A 198 -11.62 -34.43 -13.73
C GLY A 198 -11.19 -33.48 -12.60
N PHE A 199 -10.80 -32.24 -12.92
CA PHE A 199 -10.50 -31.22 -11.93
C PHE A 199 -11.50 -30.04 -12.03
N PRO A 200 -12.17 -29.65 -10.92
CA PRO A 200 -13.08 -28.51 -10.94
C PRO A 200 -12.32 -27.20 -11.17
N LEU A 201 -12.57 -26.54 -12.29
CA LEU A 201 -12.05 -25.22 -12.61
C LEU A 201 -13.10 -24.16 -12.25
N MET A 202 -12.74 -23.19 -11.41
CA MET A 202 -13.62 -22.08 -11.07
C MET A 202 -13.58 -21.02 -12.18
N ILE A 203 -14.73 -20.77 -12.77
CA ILE A 203 -14.94 -19.72 -13.77
C ILE A 203 -15.65 -18.55 -13.10
N ILE A 204 -15.17 -17.34 -13.32
CA ILE A 204 -15.78 -16.11 -12.81
C ILE A 204 -16.67 -15.54 -13.92
N ASP A 205 -17.98 -15.46 -13.62
CA ASP A 205 -19.00 -14.94 -14.53
C ASP A 205 -19.19 -13.43 -14.40
N GLY A 206 -18.95 -12.89 -13.20
CA GLY A 206 -19.14 -11.50 -12.92
C GLY A 206 -18.98 -11.13 -11.45
N TYR A 207 -19.53 -9.98 -11.11
CA TYR A 207 -19.45 -9.43 -9.76
C TYR A 207 -20.82 -8.94 -9.31
N LYS A 208 -21.06 -9.01 -7.99
CA LYS A 208 -22.32 -8.62 -7.38
C LYS A 208 -22.07 -7.76 -6.15
N ASN A 209 -23.12 -7.06 -5.69
CA ASN A 209 -23.09 -6.21 -4.50
C ASN A 209 -21.96 -5.16 -4.51
N GLU A 210 -21.60 -4.62 -5.68
CA GLU A 210 -20.47 -3.72 -5.88
C GLU A 210 -20.56 -2.47 -4.99
N GLU A 211 -21.72 -1.84 -4.92
CA GLU A 211 -21.90 -0.64 -4.08
C GLU A 211 -21.70 -0.96 -2.59
N ARG A 212 -22.16 -2.14 -2.16
CA ARG A 212 -21.90 -2.61 -0.80
C ARG A 212 -20.42 -2.84 -0.56
N LEU A 213 -19.70 -3.41 -1.55
CA LEU A 213 -18.25 -3.59 -1.50
C LEU A 213 -17.52 -2.26 -1.38
N LYS A 214 -17.82 -1.29 -2.24
CA LYS A 214 -17.24 0.06 -2.23
C LYS A 214 -17.47 0.76 -0.88
N LYS A 215 -18.72 0.71 -0.37
CA LYS A 215 -19.05 1.26 0.96
C LYS A 215 -18.22 0.60 2.07
N LYS A 216 -18.08 -0.73 2.01
CA LYS A 216 -17.27 -1.50 2.96
C LYS A 216 -15.80 -1.11 2.89
N MET A 217 -15.25 -0.99 1.68
CA MET A 217 -13.87 -0.57 1.46
C MET A 217 -13.60 0.81 2.09
N ARG A 218 -14.48 1.79 1.90
CA ARG A 218 -14.36 3.11 2.55
C ARG A 218 -14.34 3.01 4.08
N GLN A 219 -15.15 2.14 4.67
CA GLN A 219 -15.14 1.89 6.13
C GLN A 219 -13.77 1.38 6.61
N TYR A 220 -13.06 0.60 5.77
CA TYR A 220 -11.73 0.09 6.05
C TYR A 220 -10.60 0.97 5.51
N GLY A 221 -10.87 2.26 5.29
CA GLY A 221 -9.86 3.26 4.99
C GLY A 221 -9.48 3.39 3.52
N CYS A 222 -10.25 2.82 2.59
CA CYS A 222 -10.01 3.05 1.17
C CYS A 222 -10.57 4.42 0.73
N ASN A 223 -9.71 5.24 0.17
CA ASN A 223 -10.05 6.47 -0.52
C ASN A 223 -9.85 6.26 -2.02
N PHE A 224 -10.84 6.65 -2.82
CA PHE A 224 -10.84 6.48 -4.27
C PHE A 224 -10.83 7.84 -4.93
N LEU A 225 -10.02 8.00 -5.98
CA LEU A 225 -9.93 9.25 -6.72
C LEU A 225 -9.59 8.97 -8.18
N LYS A 226 -10.43 9.46 -9.07
CA LYS A 226 -10.22 9.37 -10.52
C LYS A 226 -9.68 10.68 -11.06
N THR A 227 -8.93 10.60 -12.16
CA THR A 227 -8.36 11.78 -12.83
C THR A 227 -9.45 12.74 -13.29
N GLU A 228 -10.57 12.23 -13.79
CA GLU A 228 -11.73 13.01 -14.22
C GLU A 228 -12.44 13.78 -13.09
N GLU A 229 -12.24 13.37 -11.82
CA GLU A 229 -12.78 14.05 -10.64
C GLU A 229 -11.91 15.22 -10.18
N VAL A 230 -10.68 15.31 -10.69
CA VAL A 230 -9.67 16.30 -10.26
C VAL A 230 -9.37 17.33 -11.34
N PHE A 231 -9.39 16.91 -12.60
CA PHE A 231 -9.02 17.75 -13.74
C PHE A 231 -10.12 17.74 -14.79
N ASP A 232 -10.44 18.90 -15.34
CA ASP A 232 -11.23 19.02 -16.57
C ASP A 232 -10.37 18.50 -17.72
N LEU A 233 -10.57 17.24 -18.09
CA LEU A 233 -9.88 16.65 -19.23
C LEU A 233 -10.56 17.11 -20.54
N PRO A 234 -9.80 17.48 -21.58
CA PRO A 234 -10.38 17.71 -22.90
C PRO A 234 -11.05 16.43 -23.40
N GLU A 235 -12.18 16.59 -24.10
CA GLU A 235 -12.89 15.46 -24.72
C GLU A 235 -11.93 14.61 -25.56
N GLN A 236 -11.90 13.30 -25.30
CA GLN A 236 -11.10 12.39 -26.09
C GLN A 236 -11.75 12.25 -27.45
N ILE A 237 -11.10 12.79 -28.48
CA ILE A 237 -11.49 12.56 -29.88
C ILE A 237 -11.09 11.12 -30.21
N HIS A 238 -12.07 10.23 -30.24
CA HIS A 238 -11.88 8.89 -30.78
C HIS A 238 -11.84 8.99 -32.30
N ASN A 239 -10.66 8.88 -32.90
CA ASN A 239 -10.47 8.68 -34.35
C ASN A 239 -10.61 7.21 -34.73
#